data_4dbc8fe3bba14b0ad79c8ba35d0624da
#
_entry.id   4dbc8fe3bba14b0ad79c8ba35d0624da
#
_cell.length_a   1.000
_cell.length_b   1.000
_cell.length_c   1.000
_cell.angle_alpha   90.00
_cell.angle_beta   90.00
_cell.angle_gamma   90.00
#
_symmetry.space_group_name_H-M   'P 1'
#
loop_
_entity.id
_entity.type
_entity.pdbx_description
1 polymer ?
#
loop_
_entity_poly.entity_id
_entity_poly.type
_entity_poly.pdbx_seq_one_letter_code
_entity_poly.pdbx_strand_id
1 'polypeptide(L)'
;MRRAVELNRVVTTDEEYEAVWPLLSQMAEDVPAAIRVGTAMLSRPDPIERATGCQLLGNVVAVNSGDVKTAVMDALLAFADTEHDEDVQWSMLRALDGAWDPRALPVLLRFIGHADSDLRRAAACGIFASMSDGEPDPAGLRALIDLTRDADPEVRNWATFGLGAILDADSPEIRAALWERVGDDHVEAREEGICGLARRRDPRSVELVAELLANEAGARLIVFEAAELLGAPELLPYLAEYEPDSPGVAAAARACEAKAPRS
;
A
#
# COMPACT_ATOMS: atom_id res chain seq x y z
N MET A 1 26.39 10.12 2.62
CA MET A 1 26.34 9.25 1.44
C MET A 1 27.25 8.03 1.51
N ARG A 2 28.59 8.12 1.56
CA ARG A 2 29.46 6.93 1.58
C ARG A 2 29.02 5.89 2.61
N ARG A 3 28.72 6.29 3.86
CA ARG A 3 28.26 5.39 4.92
C ARG A 3 26.92 4.72 4.58
N ALA A 4 25.98 5.43 3.95
CA ALA A 4 24.70 4.84 3.52
C ALA A 4 24.92 3.76 2.43
N VAL A 5 25.78 4.02 1.45
CA VAL A 5 26.18 3.03 0.43
C VAL A 5 26.88 1.83 1.04
N GLU A 6 27.81 2.06 2.00
CA GLU A 6 28.52 0.97 2.71
C GLU A 6 27.54 0.09 3.51
N LEU A 7 26.53 0.67 4.16
CA LEU A 7 25.49 -0.07 4.86
C LEU A 7 24.62 -0.84 3.88
N ASN A 8 24.16 -0.22 2.80
CA ASN A 8 23.36 -0.90 1.77
C ASN A 8 24.09 -2.12 1.15
N ARG A 9 25.41 -2.18 1.18
CA ARG A 9 26.18 -3.35 0.69
C ARG A 9 26.04 -4.59 1.57
N VAL A 10 25.67 -4.43 2.83
CA VAL A 10 25.60 -5.52 3.81
C VAL A 10 24.17 -5.78 4.29
N VAL A 11 23.22 -4.93 3.90
CA VAL A 11 21.81 -5.12 4.22
C VAL A 11 21.24 -6.32 3.46
N THR A 12 20.69 -7.26 4.20
CA THR A 12 20.03 -8.47 3.69
C THR A 12 18.64 -8.67 4.26
N THR A 13 18.25 -7.85 5.24
CA THR A 13 16.95 -7.91 5.91
C THR A 13 16.36 -6.53 6.10
N ASP A 14 15.04 -6.46 6.28
CA ASP A 14 14.33 -5.20 6.57
C ASP A 14 14.84 -4.54 7.85
N GLU A 15 15.17 -5.33 8.89
CA GLU A 15 15.73 -4.83 10.17
C GLU A 15 17.08 -4.13 9.97
N GLU A 16 17.93 -4.68 9.11
CA GLU A 16 19.22 -4.06 8.76
C GLU A 16 19.04 -2.79 7.93
N TYR A 17 17.99 -2.73 7.08
CA TYR A 17 17.62 -1.55 6.32
C TYR A 17 17.22 -0.38 7.22
N GLU A 18 16.62 -0.62 8.37
CA GLU A 18 16.31 0.42 9.36
C GLU A 18 17.54 1.24 9.80
N ALA A 19 18.75 0.70 9.68
CA ALA A 19 19.98 1.43 9.97
C ALA A 19 20.36 2.45 8.86
N VAL A 20 19.90 2.24 7.63
CA VAL A 20 20.16 3.13 6.48
C VAL A 20 19.17 4.30 6.47
N TRP A 21 17.91 4.05 6.83
CA TRP A 21 16.84 5.01 6.80
C TRP A 21 17.13 6.34 7.52
N PRO A 22 17.60 6.37 8.79
CA PRO A 22 17.89 7.63 9.49
C PRO A 22 18.98 8.46 8.80
N LEU A 23 19.96 7.81 8.17
CA LEU A 23 21.02 8.52 7.44
C LEU A 23 20.48 9.20 6.20
N LEU A 24 19.61 8.51 5.45
CA LEU A 24 18.99 9.06 4.25
C LEU A 24 18.00 10.16 4.60
N SER A 25 17.21 10.00 5.66
CA SER A 25 16.28 11.02 6.16
C SER A 25 17.01 12.29 6.59
N GLN A 26 18.12 12.17 7.35
CA GLN A 26 18.96 13.31 7.71
C GLN A 26 19.53 14.01 6.46
N MET A 27 19.95 13.25 5.46
CA MET A 27 20.46 13.83 4.21
C MET A 27 19.39 14.51 3.39
N ALA A 28 18.15 14.06 3.47
CA ALA A 28 17.00 14.65 2.77
C ALA A 28 16.60 16.03 3.35
N GLU A 29 17.06 16.40 4.55
CA GLU A 29 16.82 17.73 5.14
C GLU A 29 17.43 18.87 4.31
N ASP A 30 18.60 18.63 3.68
CA ASP A 30 19.14 19.56 2.67
C ASP A 30 18.62 19.18 1.28
N VAL A 31 17.36 19.53 1.01
CA VAL A 31 16.63 19.15 -0.20
C VAL A 31 17.40 19.44 -1.49
N PRO A 32 17.98 20.66 -1.72
CA PRO A 32 18.75 20.91 -2.93
C PRO A 32 19.99 20.02 -3.09
N ALA A 33 20.70 19.75 -2.00
CA ALA A 33 21.85 18.85 -2.02
C ALA A 33 21.42 17.40 -2.24
N ALA A 34 20.34 16.95 -1.58
CA ALA A 34 19.80 15.60 -1.72
C ALA A 34 19.37 15.30 -3.17
N ILE A 35 18.63 16.19 -3.80
CA ILE A 35 18.23 16.04 -5.23
C ILE A 35 19.49 15.96 -6.12
N ARG A 36 20.43 16.89 -5.96
CA ARG A 36 21.65 16.89 -6.77
C ARG A 36 22.46 15.62 -6.61
N VAL A 37 22.63 15.15 -5.37
CA VAL A 37 23.41 13.94 -5.06
C VAL A 37 22.66 12.70 -5.51
N GLY A 38 21.38 12.56 -5.18
CA GLY A 38 20.54 11.41 -5.55
C GLY A 38 20.51 11.24 -7.07
N THR A 39 20.20 12.31 -7.81
CA THR A 39 20.18 12.27 -9.27
C THR A 39 21.55 11.90 -9.87
N ALA A 40 22.65 12.43 -9.33
CA ALA A 40 23.98 12.05 -9.78
C ALA A 40 24.32 10.58 -9.51
N MET A 41 23.73 9.98 -8.48
CA MET A 41 23.92 8.56 -8.16
C MET A 41 23.19 7.64 -9.14
N LEU A 42 22.08 8.03 -9.72
CA LEU A 42 21.36 7.23 -10.70
C LEU A 42 22.21 6.87 -11.95
N SER A 43 23.26 7.64 -12.24
CA SER A 43 24.17 7.39 -13.36
C SER A 43 25.44 6.63 -12.97
N ARG A 44 25.55 6.11 -11.74
CA ARG A 44 26.74 5.39 -11.29
C ARG A 44 26.78 3.97 -11.85
N PRO A 45 27.99 3.42 -12.13
CA PRO A 45 28.12 2.05 -12.60
C PRO A 45 27.74 1.00 -11.55
N ASP A 46 27.93 1.32 -10.26
CA ASP A 46 27.61 0.44 -9.14
C ASP A 46 26.09 0.43 -8.86
N PRO A 47 25.40 -0.72 -8.95
CA PRO A 47 23.96 -0.82 -8.69
C PRO A 47 23.58 -0.38 -7.27
N ILE A 48 24.43 -0.63 -6.27
CA ILE A 48 24.17 -0.22 -4.87
C ILE A 48 24.18 1.31 -4.74
N GLU A 49 25.06 1.98 -5.47
CA GLU A 49 25.03 3.46 -5.53
C GLU A 49 23.74 3.95 -6.19
N ARG A 50 23.29 3.32 -7.29
CA ARG A 50 22.02 3.70 -7.95
C ARG A 50 20.81 3.45 -7.04
N ALA A 51 20.72 2.28 -6.40
CA ALA A 51 19.67 1.97 -5.43
C ALA A 51 19.63 2.99 -4.28
N THR A 52 20.81 3.32 -3.69
CA THR A 52 20.91 4.34 -2.65
C THR A 52 20.48 5.71 -3.15
N GLY A 53 20.74 6.03 -4.42
CA GLY A 53 20.23 7.23 -5.08
C GLY A 53 18.71 7.29 -5.13
N CYS A 54 18.05 6.18 -5.53
CA CYS A 54 16.59 6.04 -5.53
C CYS A 54 16.01 6.21 -4.12
N GLN A 55 16.61 5.57 -3.13
CA GLN A 55 16.18 5.66 -1.73
C GLN A 55 16.27 7.10 -1.19
N LEU A 56 17.37 7.82 -1.50
CA LEU A 56 17.49 9.23 -1.10
C LEU A 56 16.43 10.10 -1.75
N LEU A 57 16.21 9.93 -3.05
CA LEU A 57 15.17 10.66 -3.79
C LEU A 57 13.77 10.32 -3.29
N GLY A 58 13.52 9.05 -2.94
CA GLY A 58 12.28 8.59 -2.30
C GLY A 58 12.01 9.31 -0.97
N ASN A 59 13.03 9.45 -0.10
CA ASN A 59 12.91 10.22 1.14
C ASN A 59 12.58 11.70 0.89
N VAL A 60 13.15 12.30 -0.16
CA VAL A 60 12.86 13.69 -0.52
C VAL A 60 11.42 13.83 -1.01
N VAL A 61 10.97 12.97 -1.92
CA VAL A 61 9.66 13.11 -2.56
C VAL A 61 8.50 12.80 -1.62
N ALA A 62 8.70 11.92 -0.65
CA ALA A 62 7.68 11.52 0.31
C ALA A 62 7.19 12.66 1.21
N VAL A 63 8.03 13.68 1.46
CA VAL A 63 7.73 14.78 2.39
C VAL A 63 7.67 16.15 1.72
N ASN A 64 7.86 16.21 0.40
CA ASN A 64 7.87 17.46 -0.35
C ASN A 64 6.79 17.47 -1.46
N SER A 65 6.43 18.65 -1.90
CA SER A 65 5.43 18.90 -2.96
C SER A 65 5.91 19.95 -3.95
N GLY A 66 5.09 20.29 -4.95
CA GLY A 66 5.39 21.36 -5.92
C GLY A 66 6.63 21.05 -6.76
N ASP A 67 7.49 22.07 -6.96
CA ASP A 67 8.65 21.98 -7.83
C ASP A 67 9.68 20.92 -7.39
N VAL A 68 9.81 20.72 -6.07
CA VAL A 68 10.68 19.68 -5.50
C VAL A 68 10.21 18.30 -5.92
N LYS A 69 8.94 17.99 -5.71
CA LYS A 69 8.33 16.73 -6.14
C LYS A 69 8.48 16.54 -7.65
N THR A 70 8.20 17.59 -8.43
CA THR A 70 8.32 17.54 -9.89
C THR A 70 9.75 17.18 -10.32
N ALA A 71 10.76 17.84 -9.78
CA ALA A 71 12.15 17.60 -10.14
C ALA A 71 12.63 16.18 -9.79
N VAL A 72 12.21 15.64 -8.62
CA VAL A 72 12.54 14.28 -8.24
C VAL A 72 11.84 13.26 -9.13
N MET A 73 10.55 13.47 -9.41
CA MET A 73 9.78 12.59 -10.29
C MET A 73 10.35 12.55 -11.71
N ASP A 74 10.71 13.69 -12.27
CA ASP A 74 11.32 13.78 -13.60
C ASP A 74 12.62 12.94 -13.65
N ALA A 75 13.44 12.99 -12.61
CA ALA A 75 14.67 12.21 -12.53
C ALA A 75 14.41 10.70 -12.41
N LEU A 76 13.46 10.28 -11.56
CA LEU A 76 13.10 8.88 -11.37
C LEU A 76 12.45 8.27 -12.61
N LEU A 77 11.54 9.00 -13.26
CA LEU A 77 10.86 8.54 -14.47
C LEU A 77 11.84 8.38 -15.65
N ALA A 78 12.75 9.33 -15.84
CA ALA A 78 13.81 9.21 -16.85
C ALA A 78 14.75 8.04 -16.57
N PHE A 79 15.05 7.79 -15.30
CA PHE A 79 15.88 6.65 -14.88
C PHE A 79 15.22 5.30 -15.14
N ALA A 80 13.90 5.19 -14.94
CA ALA A 80 13.13 3.97 -15.13
C ALA A 80 13.21 3.38 -16.54
N ASP A 81 13.54 4.18 -17.56
CA ASP A 81 13.68 3.72 -18.93
C ASP A 81 15.03 3.03 -19.23
N THR A 82 16.00 3.19 -18.34
CA THR A 82 17.37 2.72 -18.55
C THR A 82 17.84 1.69 -17.52
N GLU A 83 17.09 1.49 -16.43
CA GLU A 83 17.48 0.58 -15.35
C GLU A 83 16.98 -0.85 -15.61
N HIS A 84 17.88 -1.83 -15.42
CA HIS A 84 17.61 -3.26 -15.65
C HIS A 84 18.03 -4.17 -14.48
N ASP A 85 18.71 -3.63 -13.45
CA ASP A 85 19.08 -4.36 -12.26
C ASP A 85 17.85 -4.45 -11.33
N GLU A 86 17.45 -5.66 -10.94
CA GLU A 86 16.20 -5.91 -10.19
C GLU A 86 16.21 -5.25 -8.81
N ASP A 87 17.34 -5.25 -8.09
CA ASP A 87 17.46 -4.62 -6.77
C ASP A 87 17.33 -3.09 -6.88
N VAL A 88 17.86 -2.51 -7.96
CA VAL A 88 17.73 -1.08 -8.23
C VAL A 88 16.31 -0.74 -8.65
N GLN A 89 15.68 -1.59 -9.49
CA GLN A 89 14.28 -1.43 -9.88
C GLN A 89 13.35 -1.48 -8.66
N TRP A 90 13.60 -2.38 -7.71
CA TRP A 90 12.85 -2.42 -6.45
C TRP A 90 12.97 -1.09 -5.69
N SER A 91 14.18 -0.58 -5.51
CA SER A 91 14.42 0.71 -4.84
C SER A 91 13.77 1.89 -5.55
N MET A 92 13.75 1.85 -6.89
CA MET A 92 13.08 2.84 -7.73
C MET A 92 11.55 2.78 -7.57
N LEU A 93 10.95 1.58 -7.62
CA LEU A 93 9.51 1.42 -7.45
C LEU A 93 9.05 1.88 -6.06
N ARG A 94 9.84 1.61 -5.01
CA ARG A 94 9.59 2.12 -3.65
C ARG A 94 9.65 3.64 -3.58
N ALA A 95 10.55 4.28 -4.32
CA ALA A 95 10.61 5.74 -4.40
C ALA A 95 9.40 6.33 -5.16
N LEU A 96 8.93 5.65 -6.21
CA LEU A 96 7.74 6.04 -6.97
C LEU A 96 6.44 5.84 -6.17
N ASP A 97 6.34 4.74 -5.39
CA ASP A 97 5.25 4.49 -4.45
C ASP A 97 5.12 5.64 -3.43
N GLY A 98 6.22 5.99 -2.75
CA GLY A 98 6.26 7.07 -1.77
C GLY A 98 5.96 8.46 -2.33
N ALA A 99 5.98 8.61 -3.64
CA ALA A 99 5.68 9.89 -4.29
C ALA A 99 4.19 10.23 -4.36
N TRP A 100 3.29 9.25 -4.40
CA TRP A 100 1.86 9.46 -4.58
C TRP A 100 1.59 10.41 -5.78
N ASP A 101 2.17 10.08 -6.92
CA ASP A 101 2.15 10.92 -8.12
C ASP A 101 1.62 10.11 -9.31
N PRO A 102 0.53 10.56 -9.98
CA PRO A 102 -0.08 9.83 -11.08
C PRO A 102 0.87 9.60 -12.28
N ARG A 103 1.94 10.38 -12.41
CA ARG A 103 2.95 10.19 -13.47
C ARG A 103 3.74 8.88 -13.30
N ALA A 104 3.72 8.26 -12.11
CA ALA A 104 4.37 6.97 -11.86
C ALA A 104 3.64 5.80 -12.54
N LEU A 105 2.32 5.90 -12.72
CA LEU A 105 1.48 4.80 -13.18
C LEU A 105 2.00 4.07 -14.44
N PRO A 106 2.41 4.74 -15.53
CA PRO A 106 2.91 4.05 -16.72
C PRO A 106 4.16 3.20 -16.47
N VAL A 107 5.04 3.61 -15.55
CA VAL A 107 6.22 2.84 -15.15
C VAL A 107 5.80 1.63 -14.33
N LEU A 108 4.95 1.82 -13.33
CA LEU A 108 4.47 0.77 -12.42
C LEU A 108 3.76 -0.36 -13.17
N LEU A 109 2.94 -0.03 -14.17
CA LEU A 109 2.23 -1.00 -15.01
C LEU A 109 3.16 -1.94 -15.79
N ARG A 110 4.42 -1.59 -15.99
CA ARG A 110 5.41 -2.45 -16.65
C ARG A 110 5.83 -3.64 -15.77
N PHE A 111 5.61 -3.56 -14.46
CA PHE A 111 6.07 -4.55 -13.49
C PHE A 111 4.99 -5.51 -12.98
N ILE A 112 3.72 -5.33 -13.35
CA ILE A 112 2.62 -6.19 -12.88
C ILE A 112 2.75 -7.66 -13.30
N GLY A 113 3.48 -7.96 -14.35
CA GLY A 113 3.77 -9.32 -14.84
C GLY A 113 5.22 -9.74 -14.64
N HIS A 114 6.00 -9.07 -13.81
CA HIS A 114 7.41 -9.38 -13.58
C HIS A 114 7.56 -10.77 -12.92
N ALA A 115 8.66 -11.48 -13.20
CA ALA A 115 8.91 -12.81 -12.62
C ALA A 115 9.08 -12.74 -11.09
N ASP A 116 9.77 -11.71 -10.60
CA ASP A 116 9.99 -11.45 -9.19
C ASP A 116 8.71 -10.89 -8.53
N SER A 117 8.25 -11.54 -7.45
CA SER A 117 7.06 -11.14 -6.70
C SER A 117 7.24 -9.84 -5.91
N ASP A 118 8.47 -9.53 -5.46
CA ASP A 118 8.75 -8.29 -4.73
C ASP A 118 8.59 -7.07 -5.64
N LEU A 119 8.98 -7.18 -6.91
CA LEU A 119 8.74 -6.14 -7.91
C LEU A 119 7.25 -6.00 -8.25
N ARG A 120 6.50 -7.12 -8.35
CA ARG A 120 5.04 -7.06 -8.55
C ARG A 120 4.34 -6.43 -7.35
N ARG A 121 4.77 -6.77 -6.12
CA ARG A 121 4.26 -6.18 -4.87
C ARG A 121 4.53 -4.69 -4.81
N ALA A 122 5.77 -4.25 -5.08
CA ALA A 122 6.12 -2.84 -5.12
C ALA A 122 5.31 -2.08 -6.19
N ALA A 123 5.06 -2.70 -7.35
CA ALA A 123 4.19 -2.15 -8.37
C ALA A 123 2.75 -2.01 -7.88
N ALA A 124 2.17 -3.00 -7.21
CA ALA A 124 0.82 -2.92 -6.64
C ALA A 124 0.68 -1.74 -5.68
N CYS A 125 1.65 -1.56 -4.75
CA CYS A 125 1.70 -0.44 -3.82
C CYS A 125 1.74 0.90 -4.56
N GLY A 126 2.63 1.05 -5.52
CA GLY A 126 2.76 2.28 -6.29
C GLY A 126 1.52 2.59 -7.15
N ILE A 127 0.86 1.57 -7.71
CA ILE A 127 -0.33 1.75 -8.54
C ILE A 127 -1.45 2.40 -7.73
N PHE A 128 -1.85 1.87 -6.57
CA PHE A 128 -2.91 2.49 -5.78
C PHE A 128 -2.50 3.84 -5.23
N ALA A 129 -1.23 4.01 -4.82
CA ALA A 129 -0.71 5.29 -4.35
C ALA A 129 -0.80 6.37 -5.45
N SER A 130 -0.48 6.01 -6.70
CA SER A 130 -0.55 6.95 -7.84
C SER A 130 -1.97 7.35 -8.24
N MET A 131 -2.99 6.63 -7.76
CA MET A 131 -4.41 6.87 -8.07
C MET A 131 -5.24 7.33 -6.86
N SER A 132 -4.61 7.60 -5.72
CA SER A 132 -5.33 7.97 -4.48
C SER A 132 -6.03 9.32 -4.56
N ASP A 133 -5.57 10.20 -5.42
CA ASP A 133 -6.16 11.51 -5.63
C ASP A 133 -6.96 11.55 -6.94
N GLY A 134 -8.25 11.81 -6.85
CA GLY A 134 -9.12 11.99 -8.01
C GLY A 134 -9.81 10.71 -8.52
N GLU A 135 -10.18 10.70 -9.80
CA GLU A 135 -10.79 9.54 -10.44
C GLU A 135 -9.71 8.53 -10.82
N PRO A 136 -9.78 7.29 -10.33
CA PRO A 136 -8.75 6.28 -10.61
C PRO A 136 -8.66 5.92 -12.10
N ASP A 137 -7.44 5.78 -12.59
CA ASP A 137 -7.16 5.37 -13.98
C ASP A 137 -7.67 3.94 -14.24
N PRO A 138 -8.44 3.71 -15.33
CA PRO A 138 -8.98 2.39 -15.65
C PRO A 138 -7.93 1.30 -15.89
N ALA A 139 -6.73 1.64 -16.35
CA ALA A 139 -5.65 0.66 -16.53
C ALA A 139 -5.05 0.26 -15.18
N GLY A 140 -4.88 1.22 -14.26
CA GLY A 140 -4.45 0.96 -12.90
C GLY A 140 -5.46 0.11 -12.12
N LEU A 141 -6.76 0.42 -12.20
CA LEU A 141 -7.81 -0.41 -11.59
C LEU A 141 -7.78 -1.85 -12.11
N ARG A 142 -7.66 -2.03 -13.42
CA ARG A 142 -7.55 -3.36 -14.03
C ARG A 142 -6.35 -4.11 -13.54
N ALA A 143 -5.19 -3.45 -13.48
CA ALA A 143 -3.96 -4.04 -12.98
C ALA A 143 -4.10 -4.51 -11.52
N LEU A 144 -4.69 -3.71 -10.64
CA LEU A 144 -4.94 -4.12 -9.25
C LEU A 144 -5.92 -5.29 -9.18
N ILE A 145 -7.01 -5.28 -9.95
CA ILE A 145 -7.96 -6.41 -10.03
C ILE A 145 -7.24 -7.70 -10.45
N ASP A 146 -6.35 -7.63 -11.44
CA ASP A 146 -5.57 -8.79 -11.88
C ASP A 146 -4.60 -9.26 -10.78
N LEU A 147 -3.92 -8.33 -10.11
CA LEU A 147 -2.97 -8.63 -9.03
C LEU A 147 -3.65 -9.19 -7.76
N THR A 148 -4.95 -8.97 -7.54
CA THR A 148 -5.67 -9.70 -6.47
C THR A 148 -5.69 -11.22 -6.68
N ARG A 149 -5.36 -11.73 -7.87
CA ARG A 149 -5.29 -13.15 -8.23
C ARG A 149 -3.86 -13.65 -8.38
N ASP A 150 -2.86 -12.88 -7.94
CA ASP A 150 -1.45 -13.26 -8.05
C ASP A 150 -1.16 -14.57 -7.31
N ALA A 151 -0.16 -15.31 -7.79
CA ALA A 151 0.30 -16.53 -7.12
C ALA A 151 0.90 -16.23 -5.74
N ASP A 152 1.58 -15.10 -5.60
CA ASP A 152 2.18 -14.65 -4.35
C ASP A 152 1.13 -14.02 -3.41
N PRO A 153 1.03 -14.47 -2.15
CA PRO A 153 0.01 -14.00 -1.21
C PRO A 153 0.20 -12.53 -0.81
N GLU A 154 1.43 -12.03 -0.73
CA GLU A 154 1.69 -10.63 -0.39
C GLU A 154 1.29 -9.70 -1.54
N VAL A 155 1.49 -10.11 -2.79
CA VAL A 155 1.00 -9.36 -3.95
C VAL A 155 -0.52 -9.27 -3.92
N ARG A 156 -1.22 -10.40 -3.66
CA ARG A 156 -2.69 -10.40 -3.51
C ARG A 156 -3.15 -9.49 -2.37
N ASN A 157 -2.46 -9.55 -1.23
CA ASN A 157 -2.77 -8.72 -0.07
C ASN A 157 -2.70 -7.23 -0.40
N TRP A 158 -1.58 -6.76 -0.93
CA TRP A 158 -1.38 -5.34 -1.24
C TRP A 158 -2.30 -4.84 -2.36
N ALA A 159 -2.57 -5.65 -3.38
CA ALA A 159 -3.54 -5.30 -4.41
C ALA A 159 -4.96 -5.19 -3.85
N THR A 160 -5.34 -6.10 -2.94
CA THR A 160 -6.64 -6.08 -2.26
C THR A 160 -6.77 -4.88 -1.33
N PHE A 161 -5.73 -4.58 -0.56
CA PHE A 161 -5.65 -3.37 0.27
C PHE A 161 -5.86 -2.10 -0.56
N GLY A 162 -5.17 -1.98 -1.70
CA GLY A 162 -5.32 -0.84 -2.60
C GLY A 162 -6.77 -0.65 -3.07
N LEU A 163 -7.41 -1.73 -3.54
CA LEU A 163 -8.81 -1.70 -3.99
C LEU A 163 -9.78 -1.53 -2.82
N GLY A 164 -9.52 -2.19 -1.68
CA GLY A 164 -10.42 -2.27 -0.54
C GLY A 164 -10.41 -1.03 0.33
N ALA A 165 -9.21 -0.55 0.69
CA ALA A 165 -9.02 0.47 1.72
C ALA A 165 -8.66 1.86 1.16
N ILE A 166 -7.87 1.92 0.08
CA ILE A 166 -7.32 3.19 -0.41
C ILE A 166 -8.22 3.85 -1.46
N LEU A 167 -8.70 3.07 -2.44
CA LEU A 167 -9.47 3.61 -3.55
C LEU A 167 -10.97 3.61 -3.26
N ASP A 168 -11.63 4.75 -3.45
CA ASP A 168 -13.08 4.88 -3.28
C ASP A 168 -13.88 4.39 -4.50
N ALA A 169 -13.21 3.88 -5.52
CA ALA A 169 -13.85 3.31 -6.71
C ALA A 169 -14.74 2.12 -6.34
N ASP A 170 -15.90 2.06 -6.97
CA ASP A 170 -16.88 0.98 -6.79
C ASP A 170 -17.45 0.55 -8.13
N SER A 171 -17.29 -0.73 -8.45
CA SER A 171 -17.86 -1.35 -9.64
C SER A 171 -18.16 -2.83 -9.39
N PRO A 172 -18.97 -3.48 -10.24
CA PRO A 172 -19.19 -4.92 -10.15
C PRO A 172 -17.90 -5.74 -10.19
N GLU A 173 -16.90 -5.31 -10.98
CA GLU A 173 -15.60 -5.97 -11.13
C GLU A 173 -14.77 -5.85 -9.87
N ILE A 174 -14.73 -4.67 -9.24
CA ILE A 174 -14.05 -4.45 -7.96
C ILE A 174 -14.69 -5.29 -6.87
N ARG A 175 -16.03 -5.27 -6.75
CA ARG A 175 -16.75 -6.09 -5.77
C ARG A 175 -16.52 -7.59 -6.00
N ALA A 176 -16.45 -8.03 -7.26
CA ALA A 176 -16.14 -9.43 -7.58
C ALA A 176 -14.69 -9.80 -7.16
N ALA A 177 -13.70 -8.95 -7.42
CA ALA A 177 -12.31 -9.16 -7.03
C ALA A 177 -12.17 -9.25 -5.50
N LEU A 178 -12.81 -8.33 -4.77
CA LEU A 178 -12.83 -8.36 -3.29
C LEU A 178 -13.53 -9.63 -2.77
N TRP A 179 -14.63 -10.03 -3.40
CA TRP A 179 -15.37 -11.24 -3.03
C TRP A 179 -14.54 -12.52 -3.22
N GLU A 180 -13.72 -12.60 -4.26
CA GLU A 180 -12.80 -13.72 -4.46
C GLU A 180 -11.77 -13.86 -3.33
N ARG A 181 -11.47 -12.77 -2.61
CA ARG A 181 -10.53 -12.79 -1.48
C ARG A 181 -11.15 -13.23 -0.16
N VAL A 182 -12.47 -13.26 -0.06
CA VAL A 182 -13.18 -13.72 1.16
C VAL A 182 -12.76 -15.13 1.61
N GLY A 183 -12.37 -16.00 0.68
CA GLY A 183 -11.86 -17.33 0.94
C GLY A 183 -10.33 -17.48 0.80
N ASP A 184 -9.57 -16.38 0.84
CA ASP A 184 -8.10 -16.45 0.70
C ASP A 184 -7.46 -17.13 1.92
N ASP A 185 -6.47 -17.99 1.66
CA ASP A 185 -5.68 -18.64 2.73
C ASP A 185 -4.81 -17.63 3.48
N HIS A 186 -4.42 -16.54 2.82
CA HIS A 186 -3.69 -15.44 3.44
C HIS A 186 -4.66 -14.58 4.26
N VAL A 187 -4.44 -14.52 5.56
CA VAL A 187 -5.37 -13.89 6.52
C VAL A 187 -5.60 -12.42 6.20
N GLU A 188 -4.53 -11.67 5.95
CA GLU A 188 -4.59 -10.24 5.66
C GLU A 188 -5.37 -9.99 4.36
N ALA A 189 -5.07 -10.71 3.27
CA ALA A 189 -5.80 -10.54 2.01
C ALA A 189 -7.29 -10.86 2.15
N ARG A 190 -7.64 -11.86 2.98
CA ARG A 190 -9.03 -12.20 3.29
C ARG A 190 -9.73 -11.07 4.05
N GLU A 191 -9.11 -10.54 5.11
CA GLU A 191 -9.66 -9.44 5.89
C GLU A 191 -9.81 -8.17 5.05
N GLU A 192 -8.80 -7.82 4.23
CA GLU A 192 -8.89 -6.69 3.30
C GLU A 192 -10.04 -6.83 2.31
N GLY A 193 -10.27 -8.05 1.79
CA GLY A 193 -11.41 -8.34 0.90
C GLY A 193 -12.75 -8.10 1.58
N ILE A 194 -12.92 -8.63 2.81
CA ILE A 194 -14.15 -8.49 3.62
C ILE A 194 -14.39 -7.01 3.97
N CYS A 195 -13.35 -6.33 4.46
CA CYS A 195 -13.44 -4.92 4.85
C CYS A 195 -13.67 -4.01 3.65
N GLY A 196 -13.06 -4.30 2.49
CA GLY A 196 -13.32 -3.60 1.25
C GLY A 196 -14.77 -3.72 0.76
N LEU A 197 -15.40 -4.88 0.95
CA LEU A 197 -16.83 -5.08 0.70
C LEU A 197 -17.70 -4.30 1.72
N ALA A 198 -17.32 -4.32 2.99
CA ALA A 198 -18.01 -3.57 4.05
C ALA A 198 -17.99 -2.05 3.78
N ARG A 199 -16.84 -1.51 3.35
CA ARG A 199 -16.70 -0.10 2.95
C ARG A 199 -17.66 0.29 1.82
N ARG A 200 -17.92 -0.65 0.90
CA ARG A 200 -18.89 -0.49 -0.20
C ARG A 200 -20.31 -0.86 0.20
N ARG A 201 -20.55 -1.10 1.49
CA ARG A 201 -21.84 -1.51 2.06
C ARG A 201 -22.47 -2.69 1.32
N ASP A 202 -21.64 -3.65 0.94
CA ASP A 202 -22.14 -4.90 0.36
C ASP A 202 -22.85 -5.69 1.46
N PRO A 203 -24.14 -6.02 1.31
CA PRO A 203 -24.90 -6.65 2.39
C PRO A 203 -24.36 -8.03 2.80
N ARG A 204 -23.64 -8.70 1.91
CA ARG A 204 -23.03 -10.01 2.19
C ARG A 204 -21.89 -9.92 3.21
N SER A 205 -21.28 -8.73 3.39
CA SER A 205 -20.17 -8.54 4.33
C SER A 205 -20.59 -8.53 5.80
N VAL A 206 -21.88 -8.36 6.12
CA VAL A 206 -22.36 -8.35 7.52
C VAL A 206 -22.07 -9.68 8.23
N GLU A 207 -22.42 -10.80 7.60
CA GLU A 207 -22.18 -12.14 8.13
C GLU A 207 -20.66 -12.43 8.24
N LEU A 208 -19.90 -12.04 7.23
CA LEU A 208 -18.44 -12.22 7.23
C LEU A 208 -17.73 -11.41 8.32
N VAL A 209 -18.16 -10.18 8.57
CA VAL A 209 -17.64 -9.34 9.66
C VAL A 209 -18.03 -9.93 11.01
N ALA A 210 -19.24 -10.49 11.15
CA ALA A 210 -19.67 -11.20 12.36
C ALA A 210 -18.78 -12.42 12.64
N GLU A 211 -18.41 -13.20 11.61
CA GLU A 211 -17.48 -14.33 11.73
C GLU A 211 -16.08 -13.88 12.18
N LEU A 212 -15.57 -12.78 11.61
CA LEU A 212 -14.26 -12.23 12.02
C LEU A 212 -14.29 -11.73 13.49
N LEU A 213 -15.39 -11.09 13.91
CA LEU A 213 -15.57 -10.64 15.30
C LEU A 213 -15.70 -11.83 16.28
N ALA A 214 -16.24 -12.95 15.85
CA ALA A 214 -16.39 -14.16 16.67
C ALA A 214 -15.10 -14.99 16.77
N ASN A 215 -14.01 -14.59 16.13
CA ASN A 215 -12.76 -15.35 16.14
C ASN A 215 -12.11 -15.36 17.53
N GLU A 216 -11.81 -16.54 18.07
CA GLU A 216 -11.17 -16.71 19.39
C GLU A 216 -9.79 -16.03 19.50
N ALA A 217 -9.09 -15.83 18.40
CA ALA A 217 -7.81 -15.09 18.37
C ALA A 217 -7.98 -13.56 18.56
N GLY A 218 -9.23 -13.08 18.53
CA GLY A 218 -9.58 -11.67 18.57
C GLY A 218 -9.57 -11.03 17.18
N ALA A 219 -10.32 -9.92 17.05
CA ALA A 219 -10.41 -9.18 15.80
C ALA A 219 -9.35 -8.07 15.72
N ARG A 220 -8.79 -7.86 14.52
CA ARG A 220 -7.88 -6.74 14.24
C ARG A 220 -8.68 -5.43 14.10
N LEU A 221 -8.01 -4.29 14.25
CA LEU A 221 -8.65 -2.96 14.17
C LEU A 221 -9.49 -2.78 12.90
N ILE A 222 -9.02 -3.25 11.76
CA ILE A 222 -9.73 -3.17 10.48
C ILE A 222 -11.13 -3.81 10.51
N VAL A 223 -11.34 -4.85 11.33
CA VAL A 223 -12.64 -5.52 11.46
C VAL A 223 -13.63 -4.63 12.22
N PHE A 224 -13.17 -3.90 13.24
CA PHE A 224 -14.00 -2.91 13.94
C PHE A 224 -14.34 -1.73 13.04
N GLU A 225 -13.41 -1.28 12.21
CA GLU A 225 -13.66 -0.24 11.21
C GLU A 225 -14.71 -0.72 10.19
N ALA A 226 -14.63 -1.96 9.74
CA ALA A 226 -15.64 -2.55 8.86
C ALA A 226 -17.02 -2.61 9.53
N ALA A 227 -17.10 -2.99 10.81
CA ALA A 227 -18.34 -3.01 11.58
C ALA A 227 -18.93 -1.60 11.74
N GLU A 228 -18.09 -0.57 11.98
CA GLU A 228 -18.49 0.82 12.04
C GLU A 228 -19.08 1.30 10.71
N LEU A 229 -18.42 1.03 9.59
CA LEU A 229 -18.87 1.40 8.24
C LEU A 229 -20.22 0.77 7.87
N LEU A 230 -20.42 -0.50 8.23
CA LEU A 230 -21.68 -1.21 8.02
C LEU A 230 -22.78 -0.65 8.96
N GLY A 231 -22.45 -0.42 10.22
CA GLY A 231 -23.38 0.01 11.24
C GLY A 231 -24.57 -0.97 11.32
N ALA A 232 -24.33 -2.25 11.17
CA ALA A 232 -25.36 -3.29 11.17
C ALA A 232 -25.68 -3.70 12.63
N PRO A 233 -26.94 -3.54 13.10
CA PRO A 233 -27.32 -3.92 14.47
C PRO A 233 -27.04 -5.38 14.82
N GLU A 234 -27.01 -6.27 13.84
CA GLU A 234 -26.69 -7.68 13.95
C GLU A 234 -25.28 -7.95 14.49
N LEU A 235 -24.38 -6.96 14.39
CA LEU A 235 -23.00 -7.06 14.90
C LEU A 235 -22.88 -6.75 16.40
N LEU A 236 -23.89 -6.13 17.02
CA LEU A 236 -23.86 -5.72 18.44
C LEU A 236 -23.55 -6.87 19.41
N PRO A 237 -24.13 -8.08 19.27
CA PRO A 237 -23.81 -9.19 20.18
C PRO A 237 -22.34 -9.58 20.16
N TYR A 238 -21.68 -9.50 18.99
CA TYR A 238 -20.26 -9.84 18.83
C TYR A 238 -19.36 -8.72 19.38
N LEU A 239 -19.73 -7.45 19.17
CA LEU A 239 -18.99 -6.29 19.70
C LEU A 239 -19.04 -6.25 21.23
N ALA A 240 -20.11 -6.76 21.85
CA ALA A 240 -20.27 -6.80 23.30
C ALA A 240 -19.29 -7.77 24.01
N GLU A 241 -18.64 -8.67 23.28
CA GLU A 241 -17.63 -9.59 23.81
C GLU A 241 -16.25 -8.93 23.96
N TYR A 242 -16.06 -7.72 23.41
CA TYR A 242 -14.82 -6.96 23.49
C TYR A 242 -14.87 -5.89 24.56
N GLU A 243 -13.70 -5.57 25.14
CA GLU A 243 -13.58 -4.47 26.10
C GLU A 243 -14.00 -3.13 25.44
N PRO A 244 -14.92 -2.37 26.04
CA PRO A 244 -15.46 -1.15 25.43
C PRO A 244 -14.39 -0.08 25.09
N ASP A 245 -13.29 -0.08 25.85
CA ASP A 245 -12.18 0.87 25.66
C ASP A 245 -11.16 0.41 24.61
N SER A 246 -11.36 -0.78 24.03
CA SER A 246 -10.50 -1.27 22.94
C SER A 246 -10.66 -0.38 21.69
N PRO A 247 -9.56 -0.11 20.97
CA PRO A 247 -9.59 0.73 19.77
C PRO A 247 -10.64 0.23 18.76
N GLY A 248 -11.50 1.12 18.28
CA GLY A 248 -12.53 0.85 17.26
C GLY A 248 -13.83 0.28 17.82
N VAL A 249 -13.84 -0.46 18.95
CA VAL A 249 -15.04 -1.14 19.49
C VAL A 249 -16.17 -0.14 19.79
N ALA A 250 -15.87 0.94 20.53
CA ALA A 250 -16.86 1.93 20.89
C ALA A 250 -17.44 2.68 19.67
N ALA A 251 -16.66 2.90 18.62
CA ALA A 251 -17.11 3.53 17.39
C ALA A 251 -18.05 2.60 16.62
N ALA A 252 -17.66 1.34 16.44
CA ALA A 252 -18.47 0.31 15.80
C ALA A 252 -19.80 0.09 16.52
N ALA A 253 -19.77 -0.04 17.86
CA ALA A 253 -20.98 -0.23 18.67
C ALA A 253 -21.96 0.94 18.48
N ARG A 254 -21.49 2.18 18.61
CA ARG A 254 -22.33 3.37 18.39
C ARG A 254 -22.94 3.42 16.98
N ALA A 255 -22.17 3.05 15.95
CA ALA A 255 -22.67 3.04 14.58
C ALA A 255 -23.77 1.98 14.39
N CYS A 256 -23.62 0.80 15.01
CA CYS A 256 -24.62 -0.28 14.98
C CYS A 256 -25.87 0.09 15.79
N GLU A 257 -25.72 0.69 16.97
CA GLU A 257 -26.85 1.15 17.81
C GLU A 257 -27.69 2.23 17.12
N ALA A 258 -27.06 3.13 16.38
CA ALA A 258 -27.75 4.22 15.69
C ALA A 258 -28.74 3.74 14.61
N LYS A 259 -28.53 2.54 14.06
CA LYS A 259 -29.40 1.90 13.07
C LYS A 259 -30.32 0.84 13.65
N ALA A 260 -30.19 0.52 14.95
CA ALA A 260 -31.09 -0.43 15.59
C ALA A 260 -32.53 0.10 15.64
N PRO A 261 -33.56 -0.73 15.42
CA PRO A 261 -34.93 -0.31 15.55
C PRO A 261 -35.18 0.23 16.97
N ARG A 262 -35.72 1.44 17.06
CA ARG A 262 -36.13 2.02 18.35
C ARG A 262 -37.30 1.19 18.89
N SER A 263 -37.08 0.49 19.99
CA SER A 263 -38.11 -0.27 20.73
C SER A 263 -39.17 0.66 21.30
#